data_19fa60bb59c8495eff187482cc42c599
#
_entry.id   19fa60bb59c8495eff187482cc42c599
#
_cell.length_a   1.000
_cell.length_b   1.000
_cell.length_c   1.000
_cell.angle_alpha   90.00
_cell.angle_beta   90.00
_cell.angle_gamma   90.00
#
_symmetry.space_group_name_H-M   'P 1'
#
loop_
_entity.id
_entity.type
_entity.pdbx_description
1 polymer ?
#
loop_
_entity_poly.entity_id
_entity_poly.type
_entity_poly.pdbx_seq_one_letter_code
_entity_poly.pdbx_strand_id
1 'polypeptide(L)'
;MLMTLSLVHPSFARKYPVQLGDTTVTIVQERYGKGKSFIHVHENETTALQAAQTLIQHQGGSLITLKHGGGRNITFSLHHKHYEFDPNRIFTNQGIYKTLNDYGPYSKSAHQAVKRLATHIMHLLPKGKIIAVHNNETFSLHDYLPGKNLAHEARGLHFNHQQHYRNFFIVTQKQDFERLKAQKFNSVWQAKSATDDGSLSIRLIKQKYVNVEAGYDQLANQINMLKHA
;
A
#
# COMPACT_ATOMS: atom_id res chain seq x y z
N MET A 1 25.15 23.98 16.79
CA MET A 1 25.04 24.07 15.31
C MET A 1 23.59 23.72 14.95
N LEU A 2 22.72 24.74 14.83
CA LEU A 2 21.32 24.54 14.43
C LEU A 2 21.31 24.12 12.96
N MET A 3 20.95 22.87 12.69
CA MET A 3 20.60 22.42 11.36
C MET A 3 19.24 23.03 11.01
N THR A 4 19.22 24.07 10.19
CA THR A 4 17.99 24.56 9.58
C THR A 4 17.46 23.47 8.65
N LEU A 5 16.41 22.73 9.09
CA LEU A 5 15.66 21.85 8.22
C LEU A 5 14.94 22.73 7.18
N SER A 6 15.49 22.85 5.99
CA SER A 6 14.77 23.47 4.89
C SER A 6 13.69 22.48 4.41
N LEU A 7 12.43 22.85 4.56
CA LEU A 7 11.31 22.15 3.94
C LEU A 7 11.49 22.22 2.41
N VAL A 8 11.53 21.07 1.77
CA VAL A 8 11.53 21.00 0.30
C VAL A 8 10.11 21.30 -0.17
N HIS A 9 9.91 22.39 -0.88
CA HIS A 9 8.61 22.73 -1.43
C HIS A 9 8.19 21.70 -2.49
N PRO A 10 6.89 21.35 -2.60
CA PRO A 10 6.43 20.43 -3.62
C PRO A 10 6.76 20.99 -5.00
N SER A 11 7.42 20.19 -5.84
CA SER A 11 7.67 20.57 -7.22
C SER A 11 6.38 20.51 -8.05
N PHE A 12 5.45 19.65 -7.70
CA PHE A 12 4.08 19.64 -8.16
C PHE A 12 3.16 18.76 -7.28
N ALA A 13 1.86 19.09 -7.29
CA ALA A 13 0.76 18.23 -6.86
C ALA A 13 -0.26 18.15 -8.01
N ARG A 14 -0.60 16.93 -8.44
CA ARG A 14 -1.57 16.70 -9.51
C ARG A 14 -2.71 15.82 -9.01
N LYS A 15 -3.92 16.12 -9.49
CA LYS A 15 -5.14 15.37 -9.17
C LYS A 15 -5.68 14.74 -10.44
N TYR A 16 -6.00 13.45 -10.35
CA TYR A 16 -6.56 12.67 -11.45
C TYR A 16 -7.89 12.07 -10.99
N PRO A 17 -9.03 12.70 -11.31
CA PRO A 17 -10.33 12.16 -10.96
C PRO A 17 -10.66 10.94 -11.83
N VAL A 18 -11.17 9.89 -11.21
CA VAL A 18 -11.65 8.68 -11.87
C VAL A 18 -13.09 8.44 -11.43
N GLN A 19 -14.02 8.48 -12.38
CA GLN A 19 -15.44 8.27 -12.10
C GLN A 19 -15.77 6.78 -11.98
N LEU A 20 -16.40 6.40 -10.87
CA LEU A 20 -16.96 5.09 -10.58
C LEU A 20 -18.46 5.26 -10.30
N GLY A 21 -19.31 5.11 -11.35
CA GLY A 21 -20.73 5.38 -11.18
C GLY A 21 -21.00 6.80 -10.65
N ASP A 22 -21.62 6.91 -9.49
CA ASP A 22 -21.92 8.17 -8.80
C ASP A 22 -20.75 8.74 -7.95
N THR A 23 -19.70 7.95 -7.72
CA THR A 23 -18.57 8.33 -6.87
C THR A 23 -17.35 8.71 -7.71
N THR A 24 -16.67 9.79 -7.31
CA THR A 24 -15.38 10.18 -7.88
C THR A 24 -14.24 9.80 -6.93
N VAL A 25 -13.36 8.93 -7.39
CA VAL A 25 -12.08 8.68 -6.70
C VAL A 25 -11.02 9.61 -7.28
N THR A 26 -10.41 10.44 -6.45
CA THR A 26 -9.31 11.30 -6.88
C THR A 26 -7.98 10.68 -6.52
N ILE A 27 -7.18 10.36 -7.54
CA ILE A 27 -5.78 9.97 -7.34
C ILE A 27 -4.98 11.26 -7.20
N VAL A 28 -4.34 11.46 -6.07
CA VAL A 28 -3.47 12.63 -5.80
C VAL A 28 -2.02 12.18 -5.90
N GLN A 29 -1.24 12.83 -6.76
CA GLN A 29 0.19 12.60 -6.89
C GLN A 29 0.95 13.83 -6.43
N GLU A 30 1.75 13.68 -5.38
CA GLU A 30 2.65 14.69 -4.85
C GLU A 30 4.10 14.33 -5.18
N ARG A 31 4.93 15.33 -5.46
CA ARG A 31 6.35 15.15 -5.73
C ARG A 31 7.20 16.26 -5.13
N TYR A 32 8.25 15.85 -4.41
CA TYR A 32 9.23 16.70 -3.76
C TYR A 32 10.65 16.31 -4.24
N GLY A 33 11.00 16.67 -5.47
CA GLY A 33 12.31 16.33 -6.05
C GLY A 33 12.54 14.83 -6.26
N LYS A 34 13.80 14.39 -6.11
CA LYS A 34 14.21 12.98 -6.21
C LYS A 34 14.11 12.31 -4.85
N GLY A 35 13.77 11.03 -4.80
CA GLY A 35 13.66 10.27 -3.56
C GLY A 35 12.84 8.98 -3.74
N LYS A 36 12.37 8.45 -2.61
CA LYS A 36 11.54 7.24 -2.58
C LYS A 36 10.16 7.48 -3.15
N SER A 37 9.54 6.41 -3.66
CA SER A 37 8.20 6.46 -4.25
C SER A 37 7.23 5.68 -3.38
N PHE A 38 6.26 6.37 -2.81
CA PHE A 38 5.26 5.83 -1.91
C PHE A 38 3.90 5.74 -2.58
N ILE A 39 3.09 4.76 -2.15
CA ILE A 39 1.67 4.65 -2.48
C ILE A 39 0.86 4.36 -1.22
N HIS A 40 -0.23 5.09 -1.04
CA HIS A 40 -1.19 4.99 0.05
C HIS A 40 -2.59 4.82 -0.54
N VAL A 41 -3.20 3.65 -0.37
CA VAL A 41 -4.47 3.30 -1.04
C VAL A 41 -5.69 3.35 -0.12
N HIS A 42 -5.52 3.18 1.20
CA HIS A 42 -6.62 3.22 2.17
C HIS A 42 -6.70 4.59 2.86
N GLU A 43 -7.71 5.39 2.52
CA GLU A 43 -7.80 6.79 2.96
C GLU A 43 -7.87 6.96 4.48
N ASN A 44 -8.41 5.97 5.20
CA ASN A 44 -8.51 5.98 6.67
C ASN A 44 -7.18 5.68 7.38
N GLU A 45 -6.16 5.16 6.71
CA GLU A 45 -4.86 4.82 7.29
C GLU A 45 -3.99 6.09 7.46
N THR A 46 -4.44 7.00 8.31
CA THR A 46 -3.90 8.38 8.42
C THR A 46 -2.49 8.45 8.97
N THR A 47 -2.09 7.54 9.87
CA THR A 47 -0.71 7.47 10.39
C THR A 47 0.26 7.12 9.27
N ALA A 48 -0.10 6.17 8.40
CA ALA A 48 0.72 5.78 7.24
C ALA A 48 0.87 6.94 6.24
N LEU A 49 -0.24 7.66 5.97
CA LEU A 49 -0.22 8.84 5.13
C LEU A 49 0.72 9.91 5.70
N GLN A 50 0.58 10.24 6.98
CA GLN A 50 1.40 11.24 7.66
C GLN A 50 2.89 10.86 7.64
N ALA A 51 3.22 9.57 7.87
CA ALA A 51 4.60 9.10 7.82
C ALA A 51 5.23 9.27 6.42
N ALA A 52 4.49 8.90 5.36
CA ALA A 52 4.96 9.07 3.98
C ALA A 52 5.11 10.54 3.61
N GLN A 53 4.13 11.39 3.95
CA GLN A 53 4.19 12.84 3.70
C GLN A 53 5.39 13.49 4.42
N THR A 54 5.61 13.16 5.68
CA THR A 54 6.78 13.64 6.43
C THR A 54 8.08 13.32 5.70
N LEU A 55 8.22 12.10 5.20
CA LEU A 55 9.45 11.71 4.50
C LEU A 55 9.64 12.43 3.18
N ILE A 56 8.63 12.52 2.32
CA ILE A 56 8.79 13.18 1.03
C ILE A 56 9.05 14.69 1.18
N GLN A 57 8.46 15.32 2.19
CA GLN A 57 8.68 16.73 2.49
C GLN A 57 10.11 17.04 2.97
N HIS A 58 10.73 16.13 3.72
CA HIS A 58 12.06 16.33 4.29
C HIS A 58 13.19 15.72 3.45
N GLN A 59 12.95 14.64 2.74
CA GLN A 59 13.98 13.88 2.01
C GLN A 59 13.78 13.85 0.49
N GLY A 60 12.70 14.45 0.01
CA GLY A 60 12.29 14.33 -1.38
C GLY A 60 11.61 12.99 -1.67
N GLY A 61 11.06 12.88 -2.89
CA GLY A 61 10.36 11.68 -3.34
C GLY A 61 8.97 11.97 -3.90
N SER A 62 8.16 10.94 -4.00
CA SER A 62 6.79 11.05 -4.50
C SER A 62 5.82 10.22 -3.68
N LEU A 63 4.56 10.66 -3.63
CA LEU A 63 3.47 9.96 -2.97
C LEU A 63 2.25 9.93 -3.88
N ILE A 64 1.66 8.76 -4.05
CA ILE A 64 0.33 8.59 -4.65
C ILE A 64 -0.64 8.24 -3.54
N THR A 65 -1.75 9.00 -3.46
CA THR A 65 -2.81 8.79 -2.45
C THR A 65 -4.17 8.76 -3.13
N LEU A 66 -5.07 7.91 -2.65
CA LEU A 66 -6.48 7.91 -3.07
C LEU A 66 -7.32 8.75 -2.12
N LYS A 67 -8.28 9.53 -2.68
CA LYS A 67 -9.26 10.33 -1.96
C LYS A 67 -10.65 9.99 -2.47
N HIS A 68 -11.52 9.50 -1.58
CA HIS A 68 -12.84 8.98 -1.96
C HIS A 68 -13.91 9.09 -0.88
N GLY A 69 -13.67 9.83 0.22
CA GLY A 69 -14.65 10.06 1.29
C GLY A 69 -14.21 9.58 2.68
N GLY A 70 -12.93 9.20 2.85
CA GLY A 70 -12.31 8.94 4.17
C GLY A 70 -12.43 7.52 4.69
N GLY A 71 -13.14 6.62 3.99
CA GLY A 71 -13.28 5.21 4.37
C GLY A 71 -12.06 4.35 4.04
N ARG A 72 -12.05 3.10 4.55
CA ARG A 72 -11.07 2.09 4.12
C ARG A 72 -11.41 1.59 2.72
N ASN A 73 -12.62 1.12 2.52
CA ASN A 73 -13.13 0.64 1.25
C ASN A 73 -13.73 1.78 0.43
N ILE A 74 -13.76 1.59 -0.87
CA ILE A 74 -14.42 2.51 -1.80
C ILE A 74 -15.81 1.99 -2.11
N THR A 75 -16.82 2.86 -1.91
CA THR A 75 -18.21 2.57 -2.22
C THR A 75 -18.67 3.41 -3.41
N PHE A 76 -19.52 2.86 -4.25
CA PHE A 76 -20.12 3.59 -5.39
C PHE A 76 -21.43 2.95 -5.82
N SER A 77 -22.30 3.72 -6.50
CA SER A 77 -23.52 3.21 -7.13
C SER A 77 -23.37 3.22 -8.64
N LEU A 78 -23.79 2.15 -9.30
CA LEU A 78 -23.81 2.03 -10.74
C LEU A 78 -25.05 1.25 -11.17
N HIS A 79 -25.86 1.82 -12.09
CA HIS A 79 -27.14 1.24 -12.55
C HIS A 79 -28.07 0.85 -11.37
N HIS A 80 -28.26 1.78 -10.41
CA HIS A 80 -29.10 1.61 -9.21
C HIS A 80 -28.68 0.46 -8.28
N LYS A 81 -27.43 0.01 -8.37
CA LYS A 81 -26.85 -1.00 -7.46
C LYS A 81 -25.68 -0.41 -6.73
N HIS A 82 -25.56 -0.73 -5.42
CA HIS A 82 -24.42 -0.36 -4.60
C HIS A 82 -23.31 -1.40 -4.70
N TYR A 83 -22.09 -0.92 -4.75
CA TYR A 83 -20.87 -1.71 -4.81
C TYR A 83 -19.86 -1.20 -3.79
N GLU A 84 -19.07 -2.09 -3.27
CA GLU A 84 -17.97 -1.78 -2.39
C GLU A 84 -16.77 -2.67 -2.72
N PHE A 85 -15.57 -2.17 -2.53
CA PHE A 85 -14.34 -2.94 -2.72
C PHE A 85 -13.18 -2.38 -1.91
N ASP A 86 -12.24 -3.25 -1.52
CA ASP A 86 -10.96 -2.85 -0.94
C ASP A 86 -10.02 -2.36 -2.05
N PRO A 87 -9.52 -1.11 -2.01
CA PRO A 87 -8.64 -0.56 -3.05
C PRO A 87 -7.28 -1.26 -3.16
N ASN A 88 -6.86 -2.06 -2.17
CA ASN A 88 -5.67 -2.91 -2.27
C ASN A 88 -5.98 -4.33 -2.79
N ARG A 89 -7.16 -4.56 -3.37
CA ARG A 89 -7.57 -5.85 -3.96
C ARG A 89 -7.97 -5.75 -5.43
N ILE A 90 -7.56 -4.68 -6.13
CA ILE A 90 -8.05 -4.36 -7.48
C ILE A 90 -6.99 -4.50 -8.59
N PHE A 91 -5.78 -4.95 -8.27
CA PHE A 91 -4.67 -4.94 -9.22
C PHE A 91 -4.59 -6.20 -10.11
N THR A 92 -5.50 -7.16 -9.92
CA THR A 92 -5.73 -8.31 -10.79
C THR A 92 -7.22 -8.49 -11.07
N ASN A 93 -7.57 -9.18 -12.17
CA ASN A 93 -8.99 -9.46 -12.48
C ASN A 93 -9.63 -10.37 -11.41
N GLN A 94 -8.87 -11.34 -10.88
CA GLN A 94 -9.33 -12.23 -9.82
C GLN A 94 -9.59 -11.45 -8.52
N GLY A 95 -8.69 -10.56 -8.15
CA GLY A 95 -8.87 -9.70 -6.98
C GLY A 95 -10.09 -8.79 -7.10
N ILE A 96 -10.30 -8.14 -8.27
CA ILE A 96 -11.51 -7.32 -8.51
C ILE A 96 -12.77 -8.17 -8.35
N TYR A 97 -12.80 -9.37 -8.96
CA TYR A 97 -13.92 -10.28 -8.85
C TYR A 97 -14.21 -10.64 -7.38
N LYS A 98 -13.16 -11.02 -6.66
CA LYS A 98 -13.27 -11.44 -5.26
C LYS A 98 -13.75 -10.29 -4.37
N THR A 99 -13.08 -9.12 -4.41
CA THR A 99 -13.41 -8.00 -3.52
C THR A 99 -14.82 -7.46 -3.76
N LEU A 100 -15.31 -7.40 -5.01
CA LEU A 100 -16.69 -7.03 -5.30
C LEU A 100 -17.70 -8.04 -4.72
N ASN A 101 -17.42 -9.36 -4.80
CA ASN A 101 -18.30 -10.38 -4.23
C ASN A 101 -18.25 -10.43 -2.69
N ASP A 102 -17.11 -10.12 -2.08
CA ASP A 102 -16.95 -10.13 -0.63
C ASP A 102 -17.79 -9.01 0.04
N TYR A 103 -17.98 -7.88 -0.65
CA TYR A 103 -18.66 -6.70 -0.09
C TYR A 103 -20.01 -6.37 -0.75
N GLY A 104 -20.43 -7.09 -1.78
CA GLY A 104 -21.71 -6.83 -2.45
C GLY A 104 -21.94 -7.64 -3.71
N PRO A 105 -22.91 -7.25 -4.55
CA PRO A 105 -23.16 -7.97 -5.78
C PRO A 105 -22.07 -7.71 -6.81
N TYR A 106 -21.66 -8.74 -7.52
CA TYR A 106 -20.79 -8.57 -8.68
C TYR A 106 -21.58 -8.15 -9.93
N SER A 107 -20.97 -7.27 -10.75
CA SER A 107 -21.39 -7.08 -12.14
C SER A 107 -20.19 -6.81 -13.05
N LYS A 108 -20.32 -7.14 -14.34
CA LYS A 108 -19.28 -6.86 -15.35
C LYS A 108 -19.00 -5.36 -15.47
N SER A 109 -20.03 -4.51 -15.36
CA SER A 109 -19.88 -3.05 -15.42
C SER A 109 -19.13 -2.49 -14.22
N ALA A 110 -19.42 -2.96 -12.99
CA ALA A 110 -18.68 -2.60 -11.80
C ALA A 110 -17.22 -3.06 -11.89
N HIS A 111 -16.98 -4.30 -12.34
CA HIS A 111 -15.62 -4.81 -12.57
C HIS A 111 -14.83 -3.91 -13.52
N GLN A 112 -15.42 -3.49 -14.63
CA GLN A 112 -14.75 -2.60 -15.59
C GLN A 112 -14.48 -1.20 -15.00
N ALA A 113 -15.39 -0.68 -14.19
CA ALA A 113 -15.19 0.59 -13.51
C ALA A 113 -13.98 0.51 -12.53
N VAL A 114 -13.94 -0.52 -11.67
CA VAL A 114 -12.83 -0.75 -10.74
C VAL A 114 -11.51 -1.02 -11.48
N LYS A 115 -11.54 -1.78 -12.59
CA LYS A 115 -10.36 -2.04 -13.42
C LYS A 115 -9.79 -0.75 -14.04
N ARG A 116 -10.64 0.20 -14.45
CA ARG A 116 -10.16 1.52 -14.91
C ARG A 116 -9.39 2.25 -13.81
N LEU A 117 -9.91 2.28 -12.58
CA LEU A 117 -9.20 2.88 -11.45
C LEU A 117 -7.83 2.23 -11.25
N ALA A 118 -7.77 0.90 -11.17
CA ALA A 118 -6.50 0.16 -11.03
C ALA A 118 -5.51 0.50 -12.16
N THR A 119 -6.00 0.59 -13.40
CA THR A 119 -5.18 0.94 -14.57
C THR A 119 -4.61 2.34 -14.45
N HIS A 120 -5.41 3.34 -14.03
CA HIS A 120 -4.92 4.70 -13.80
C HIS A 120 -3.85 4.75 -12.70
N ILE A 121 -4.07 4.05 -11.57
CA ILE A 121 -3.06 3.95 -10.51
C ILE A 121 -1.76 3.38 -11.06
N MET A 122 -1.82 2.25 -11.76
CA MET A 122 -0.64 1.58 -12.31
C MET A 122 0.15 2.45 -13.31
N HIS A 123 -0.53 3.27 -14.13
CA HIS A 123 0.12 4.21 -15.05
C HIS A 123 0.87 5.34 -14.34
N LEU A 124 0.41 5.75 -13.15
CA LEU A 124 1.02 6.82 -12.37
C LEU A 124 2.18 6.32 -11.50
N LEU A 125 2.31 5.02 -11.28
CA LEU A 125 3.43 4.45 -10.52
C LEU A 125 4.74 4.68 -11.28
N PRO A 126 5.78 5.22 -10.62
CA PRO A 126 7.07 5.42 -11.24
C PRO A 126 7.77 4.08 -11.50
N LYS A 127 8.72 4.09 -12.44
CA LYS A 127 9.63 2.96 -12.61
C LYS A 127 10.54 2.83 -11.39
N GLY A 128 10.83 1.62 -10.96
CA GLY A 128 11.75 1.34 -9.86
C GLY A 128 11.08 0.72 -8.64
N LYS A 129 11.63 0.99 -7.46
CA LYS A 129 11.09 0.46 -6.19
C LYS A 129 9.84 1.24 -5.80
N ILE A 130 8.76 0.53 -5.52
CA ILE A 130 7.50 1.06 -5.00
C ILE A 130 7.37 0.65 -3.53
N ILE A 131 7.02 1.59 -2.68
CA ILE A 131 6.81 1.39 -1.25
C ILE A 131 5.35 1.70 -0.94
N ALA A 132 4.56 0.66 -0.63
CA ALA A 132 3.22 0.84 -0.11
C ALA A 132 3.26 1.10 1.40
N VAL A 133 2.35 1.91 1.87
CA VAL A 133 2.26 2.30 3.28
C VAL A 133 0.87 1.98 3.82
N HIS A 134 0.83 1.21 4.91
CA HIS A 134 -0.41 0.73 5.52
C HIS A 134 -0.40 0.86 7.04
N ASN A 135 -1.61 0.98 7.60
CA ASN A 135 -1.83 0.76 9.02
C ASN A 135 -2.68 -0.50 9.23
N ASN A 136 -2.42 -1.23 10.30
CA ASN A 136 -3.14 -2.44 10.66
C ASN A 136 -3.60 -2.43 12.13
N GLU A 137 -4.67 -3.20 12.42
CA GLU A 137 -5.16 -3.46 13.77
C GLU A 137 -5.01 -4.94 14.12
N THR A 138 -5.48 -5.81 13.25
CA THR A 138 -5.50 -7.28 13.46
C THR A 138 -4.45 -8.00 12.62
N PHE A 139 -4.14 -7.49 11.42
CA PHE A 139 -3.14 -8.05 10.54
C PHE A 139 -1.73 -7.86 11.10
N SER A 140 -0.95 -8.93 11.12
CA SER A 140 0.34 -8.93 11.80
C SER A 140 1.32 -9.95 11.24
N LEU A 141 2.57 -9.85 11.65
CA LEU A 141 3.59 -10.86 11.35
C LEU A 141 3.20 -12.27 11.84
N HIS A 142 2.39 -12.36 12.90
CA HIS A 142 1.94 -13.65 13.46
C HIS A 142 1.12 -14.47 12.45
N ASP A 143 0.44 -13.84 11.49
CA ASP A 143 -0.34 -14.53 10.47
C ASP A 143 0.52 -15.37 9.52
N TYR A 144 1.83 -15.05 9.45
CA TYR A 144 2.82 -15.76 8.63
C TYR A 144 3.61 -16.84 9.40
N LEU A 145 3.39 -17.01 10.71
CA LEU A 145 4.07 -18.04 11.49
C LEU A 145 3.65 -19.45 11.05
N PRO A 146 4.49 -20.48 11.27
CA PRO A 146 4.14 -21.86 10.95
C PRO A 146 2.79 -22.27 11.54
N GLY A 147 1.94 -22.87 10.70
CA GLY A 147 0.59 -23.28 11.08
C GLY A 147 -0.48 -22.18 11.06
N LYS A 148 -0.13 -20.95 10.71
CA LYS A 148 -1.08 -19.84 10.52
C LYS A 148 -1.53 -19.70 9.06
N ASN A 149 -2.60 -18.95 8.86
CA ASN A 149 -3.31 -18.84 7.58
C ASN A 149 -2.43 -18.38 6.42
N LEU A 150 -1.45 -17.48 6.68
CA LEU A 150 -0.57 -16.93 5.66
C LEU A 150 0.83 -17.54 5.66
N ALA A 151 1.06 -18.64 6.41
CA ALA A 151 2.37 -19.28 6.44
C ALA A 151 2.88 -19.68 5.05
N HIS A 152 1.99 -20.14 4.17
CA HIS A 152 2.31 -20.57 2.80
C HIS A 152 2.57 -19.39 1.84
N GLU A 153 2.16 -18.18 2.20
CA GLU A 153 2.39 -16.95 1.43
C GLU A 153 3.82 -16.41 1.62
N ALA A 154 4.54 -16.91 2.63
CA ALA A 154 5.91 -16.51 2.95
C ALA A 154 6.91 -17.54 2.44
N ARG A 155 7.90 -17.09 1.64
CA ARG A 155 9.11 -17.86 1.33
C ARG A 155 10.19 -17.72 2.41
N GLY A 156 10.17 -16.61 3.13
CA GLY A 156 11.06 -16.33 4.25
C GLY A 156 10.38 -15.44 5.26
N LEU A 157 10.69 -15.67 6.53
CA LEU A 157 10.15 -14.94 7.66
C LEU A 157 11.29 -14.59 8.61
N HIS A 158 11.35 -13.33 9.05
CA HIS A 158 12.22 -12.89 10.12
C HIS A 158 11.39 -12.20 11.20
N PHE A 159 11.35 -12.81 12.38
CA PHE A 159 10.63 -12.28 13.52
C PHE A 159 11.64 -11.85 14.62
N ASN A 160 11.72 -10.55 14.87
CA ASN A 160 12.44 -9.98 15.98
C ASN A 160 11.47 -9.71 17.14
N HIS A 161 11.52 -10.50 18.19
CA HIS A 161 10.65 -10.38 19.37
C HIS A 161 10.81 -9.08 20.17
N GLN A 162 11.86 -8.29 19.90
CA GLN A 162 12.03 -6.96 20.49
C GLN A 162 11.26 -5.86 19.75
N GLN A 163 10.70 -6.18 18.58
CA GLN A 163 9.87 -5.26 17.81
C GLN A 163 8.39 -5.65 17.90
N HIS A 164 7.55 -4.63 17.80
CA HIS A 164 6.12 -4.87 17.80
C HIS A 164 5.71 -5.71 16.57
N TYR A 165 4.98 -6.79 16.77
CA TYR A 165 4.59 -7.77 15.73
C TYR A 165 3.70 -7.20 14.62
N ARG A 166 3.05 -6.04 14.84
CA ARG A 166 2.29 -5.30 13.83
C ARG A 166 3.14 -4.39 12.95
N ASN A 167 4.41 -4.16 13.34
CA ASN A 167 5.36 -3.36 12.59
C ASN A 167 6.27 -4.30 11.80
N PHE A 168 5.99 -4.48 10.51
CA PHE A 168 6.74 -5.42 9.67
C PHE A 168 6.70 -5.02 8.20
N PHE A 169 7.61 -5.62 7.44
CA PHE A 169 7.71 -5.46 6.00
C PHE A 169 7.25 -6.72 5.28
N ILE A 170 6.59 -6.55 4.13
CA ILE A 170 6.42 -7.60 3.14
C ILE A 170 7.18 -7.18 1.90
N VAL A 171 8.12 -8.01 1.43
CA VAL A 171 8.99 -7.68 0.31
C VAL A 171 8.94 -8.75 -0.78
N THR A 172 9.06 -8.33 -2.04
CA THR A 172 9.05 -9.24 -3.19
C THR A 172 10.45 -9.71 -3.58
N GLN A 173 11.51 -9.02 -3.16
CA GLN A 173 12.88 -9.32 -3.53
C GLN A 173 13.68 -9.87 -2.34
N LYS A 174 14.44 -10.97 -2.58
CA LYS A 174 15.32 -11.57 -1.57
C LYS A 174 16.32 -10.56 -0.98
N GLN A 175 16.88 -9.70 -1.84
CA GLN A 175 17.86 -8.70 -1.42
C GLN A 175 17.29 -7.73 -0.38
N ASP A 176 16.03 -7.26 -0.55
CA ASP A 176 15.38 -6.40 0.43
C ASP A 176 15.10 -7.16 1.74
N PHE A 177 14.69 -8.44 1.64
CA PHE A 177 14.48 -9.29 2.82
C PHE A 177 15.77 -9.45 3.65
N GLU A 178 16.87 -9.85 3.02
CA GLU A 178 18.15 -10.07 3.73
C GLU A 178 18.69 -8.76 4.33
N ARG A 179 18.51 -7.63 3.63
CA ARG A 179 18.89 -6.31 4.14
C ARG A 179 18.10 -5.93 5.39
N LEU A 180 16.77 -6.08 5.36
CA LEU A 180 15.88 -5.76 6.48
C LEU A 180 16.11 -6.69 7.67
N LYS A 181 16.34 -7.98 7.41
CA LYS A 181 16.71 -8.98 8.41
C LYS A 181 18.03 -8.61 9.10
N ALA A 182 19.06 -8.24 8.35
CA ALA A 182 20.34 -7.79 8.91
C ALA A 182 20.19 -6.53 9.79
N GLN A 183 19.23 -5.68 9.48
CA GLN A 183 18.84 -4.50 10.27
C GLN A 183 17.87 -4.83 11.42
N LYS A 184 17.60 -6.12 11.67
CA LYS A 184 16.72 -6.64 12.73
C LYS A 184 15.24 -6.19 12.62
N PHE A 185 14.75 -5.85 11.43
CA PHE A 185 13.34 -5.56 11.20
C PHE A 185 12.53 -6.84 11.03
N ASN A 186 11.31 -6.85 11.57
CA ASN A 186 10.30 -7.84 11.23
C ASN A 186 10.03 -7.80 9.72
N SER A 187 10.17 -8.95 9.05
CA SER A 187 10.00 -8.97 7.60
C SER A 187 9.54 -10.32 7.06
N VAL A 188 8.76 -10.25 6.00
CA VAL A 188 8.26 -11.38 5.22
C VAL A 188 8.81 -11.24 3.81
N TRP A 189 9.48 -12.28 3.31
CA TRP A 189 9.75 -12.41 1.89
C TRP A 189 8.62 -13.18 1.25
N GLN A 190 7.80 -12.51 0.44
CA GLN A 190 6.63 -13.08 -0.19
C GLN A 190 7.00 -14.20 -1.15
N ALA A 191 6.26 -15.31 -1.10
CA ALA A 191 6.41 -16.42 -2.01
C ALA A 191 5.98 -16.03 -3.43
N LYS A 192 6.68 -16.52 -4.47
CA LYS A 192 6.26 -16.32 -5.86
C LYS A 192 4.95 -17.04 -6.20
N SER A 193 4.62 -18.07 -5.42
CA SER A 193 3.38 -18.84 -5.48
C SER A 193 2.29 -18.30 -4.56
N ALA A 194 2.47 -17.10 -4.00
CA ALA A 194 1.47 -16.46 -3.15
C ALA A 194 0.13 -16.36 -3.88
N THR A 195 -0.94 -16.56 -3.13
CA THR A 195 -2.32 -16.55 -3.63
C THR A 195 -2.66 -15.21 -4.25
N ASP A 196 -3.31 -15.21 -5.41
CA ASP A 196 -3.79 -13.97 -6.04
C ASP A 196 -4.98 -13.41 -5.26
N ASP A 197 -4.68 -12.49 -4.35
CA ASP A 197 -5.64 -11.73 -3.57
C ASP A 197 -5.97 -10.36 -4.18
N GLY A 198 -5.41 -10.06 -5.36
CA GLY A 198 -5.57 -8.77 -6.04
C GLY A 198 -4.74 -7.62 -5.51
N SER A 199 -3.89 -7.85 -4.51
CA SER A 199 -3.07 -6.81 -3.90
C SER A 199 -1.99 -6.28 -4.84
N LEU A 200 -1.48 -5.09 -4.51
CA LEU A 200 -0.37 -4.49 -5.23
C LEU A 200 0.90 -5.34 -5.11
N SER A 201 1.11 -6.02 -3.98
CA SER A 201 2.25 -6.94 -3.78
C SER A 201 2.23 -8.11 -4.76
N ILE A 202 1.06 -8.68 -5.03
CA ILE A 202 0.87 -9.73 -6.04
C ILE A 202 1.10 -9.17 -7.44
N ARG A 203 0.52 -8.03 -7.77
CA ARG A 203 0.71 -7.39 -9.07
C ARG A 203 2.17 -7.07 -9.38
N LEU A 204 2.94 -6.70 -8.36
CA LEU A 204 4.34 -6.32 -8.45
C LEU A 204 5.31 -7.41 -7.99
N ILE A 205 4.86 -8.67 -7.88
CA ILE A 205 5.65 -9.80 -7.33
C ILE A 205 7.02 -9.98 -8.01
N LYS A 206 7.13 -9.63 -9.30
CA LYS A 206 8.37 -9.70 -10.08
C LYS A 206 9.19 -8.40 -10.06
N GLN A 207 8.69 -7.35 -9.41
CA GLN A 207 9.31 -6.03 -9.34
C GLN A 207 9.85 -5.75 -7.94
N LYS A 208 10.59 -4.66 -7.77
CA LYS A 208 11.05 -4.18 -6.46
C LYS A 208 9.88 -3.51 -5.74
N TYR A 209 9.25 -4.24 -4.86
CA TYR A 209 8.12 -3.76 -4.07
C TYR A 209 8.33 -4.06 -2.59
N VAL A 210 7.98 -3.08 -1.77
CA VAL A 210 8.03 -3.17 -0.30
C VAL A 210 6.68 -2.68 0.22
N ASN A 211 6.01 -3.51 1.00
CA ASN A 211 4.87 -3.11 1.81
C ASN A 211 5.34 -2.84 3.24
N VAL A 212 4.97 -1.70 3.81
CA VAL A 212 5.29 -1.31 5.18
C VAL A 212 4.00 -1.29 5.98
N GLU A 213 3.88 -2.22 6.90
CA GLU A 213 2.77 -2.36 7.84
C GLU A 213 3.17 -1.83 9.21
N ALA A 214 2.34 -0.97 9.79
CA ALA A 214 2.51 -0.52 11.16
C ALA A 214 1.16 -0.41 11.88
N GLY A 215 1.17 -0.62 13.20
CA GLY A 215 -0.02 -0.35 14.00
C GLY A 215 -0.42 1.13 13.90
N TYR A 216 -1.71 1.41 14.12
CA TYR A 216 -2.16 2.80 14.30
C TYR A 216 -1.39 3.45 15.47
N ASP A 217 -1.23 4.78 15.41
CA ASP A 217 -0.50 5.59 16.41
C ASP A 217 1.00 5.26 16.57
N GLN A 218 1.56 4.47 15.64
CA GLN A 218 2.98 4.13 15.60
C GLN A 218 3.79 5.04 14.66
N LEU A 219 3.47 6.34 14.58
CA LEU A 219 4.04 7.28 13.60
C LEU A 219 5.58 7.29 13.57
N ALA A 220 6.23 7.37 14.73
CA ALA A 220 7.69 7.41 14.82
C ALA A 220 8.32 6.11 14.30
N ASN A 221 7.74 4.96 14.66
CA ASN A 221 8.17 3.64 14.17
C ASN A 221 7.96 3.53 12.67
N GLN A 222 6.81 3.95 12.16
CA GLN A 222 6.51 3.91 10.73
C GLN A 222 7.44 4.80 9.91
N ILE A 223 7.72 6.04 10.37
CA ILE A 223 8.73 6.90 9.75
C ILE A 223 10.11 6.22 9.72
N ASN A 224 10.52 5.60 10.83
CA ASN A 224 11.78 4.87 10.88
C ASN A 224 11.80 3.71 9.88
N MET A 225 10.73 2.91 9.81
CA MET A 225 10.61 1.82 8.84
C MET A 225 10.68 2.34 7.39
N LEU A 226 9.97 3.41 7.06
CA LEU A 226 9.98 3.99 5.72
C LEU A 226 11.36 4.51 5.29
N LYS A 227 12.20 4.98 6.23
CA LYS A 227 13.59 5.33 5.95
C LYS A 227 14.42 4.12 5.49
N HIS A 228 14.06 2.93 5.95
CA HIS A 228 14.77 1.68 5.67
C HIS A 228 14.11 0.82 4.55
N ALA A 229 12.95 1.22 4.02
CA ALA A 229 12.25 0.53 2.94
C ALA A 229 12.97 0.60 1.58
#